data_22bf75d39fef623b71557a9ebf39e1e2
#
_entry.id   22bf75d39fef623b71557a9ebf39e1e2
#
_cell.length_a   1.000
_cell.length_b   1.000
_cell.length_c   1.000
_cell.angle_alpha   90.00
_cell.angle_beta   90.00
_cell.angle_gamma   90.00
#
_symmetry.space_group_name_H-M   'P 1'
#
loop_
_entity.id
_entity.type
_entity.pdbx_description
1 polymer ?
#
loop_
_entity_poly.entity_id
_entity_poly.type
_entity_poly.pdbx_seq_one_letter_code
_entity_poly.pdbx_strand_id
1 'polypeptide(L)'
;MDMSIIKDIKLAPSGETKISWVERNMPVLRSIGEDFKKTKPFAGLKVALSVHLEAKTAYLCRVMEMGGAEMFVTGSNPLSTQDDVAAALVSGGMNVFARYGCDSEEYEACLREVLKVGPNIIIDDGGDLVHLMHTEFTELIPNVLGGCEETTTGINRLKIMDREGALRFPMVRVNDADCKHMFDNRYGTGQSVWDGICRTTNLIIAGKYVVISGYGWCGKGVSLRAKGLGAKVIVTETDPVRALEAVMDGYEVMPMAQAAKIGDIFCTVTGGRDIITAEHFPLMKDGAILSNAGHFNVEVDMEGLERMADRKYEARHNIQGYVMPDGKTLFTIAEGRLVNLAAADGHPAEIMDMSFAIQALSARYIAENAGKLKCGVLPVPEDIDKAVAVKKLAAMGVSIDTLSREQAEYLGV
;
A
#
# COMPACT_ATOMS: atom_id res chain seq x y z
N MET A 1 -3.23 -32.17 -1.85
CA MET A 1 -1.86 -31.87 -2.32
C MET A 1 -1.61 -30.41 -1.97
N ASP A 2 -0.51 -30.15 -1.32
CA ASP A 2 -0.10 -28.77 -1.00
C ASP A 2 0.23 -28.07 -2.33
N MET A 3 -0.61 -27.11 -2.73
CA MET A 3 -0.47 -26.40 -4.01
C MET A 3 0.42 -25.15 -3.85
N SER A 4 0.90 -24.88 -2.64
CA SER A 4 1.60 -23.62 -2.32
C SER A 4 2.99 -23.53 -2.95
N ILE A 5 3.35 -22.32 -3.36
CA ILE A 5 4.68 -21.95 -3.88
C ILE A 5 5.32 -20.98 -2.90
N ILE A 6 6.17 -21.48 -2.02
CA ILE A 6 6.89 -20.68 -1.02
C ILE A 6 8.38 -21.05 -1.01
N LYS A 7 9.20 -20.27 -0.34
CA LYS A 7 10.64 -20.48 -0.27
C LYS A 7 11.03 -21.68 0.58
N ASP A 8 10.61 -21.73 1.84
CA ASP A 8 10.92 -22.81 2.78
C ASP A 8 9.92 -22.82 3.94
N ILE A 9 9.20 -23.92 4.13
CA ILE A 9 8.23 -24.09 5.22
C ILE A 9 8.87 -24.00 6.62
N LYS A 10 10.16 -24.28 6.74
CA LYS A 10 10.90 -24.19 8.01
C LYS A 10 10.98 -22.77 8.56
N LEU A 11 10.70 -21.75 7.76
CA LEU A 11 10.65 -20.36 8.18
C LEU A 11 9.38 -20.02 8.98
N ALA A 12 8.37 -20.88 8.99
CA ALA A 12 7.07 -20.64 9.62
C ALA A 12 7.13 -20.14 11.08
N PRO A 13 8.00 -20.65 11.97
CA PRO A 13 8.06 -20.15 13.35
C PRO A 13 8.42 -18.66 13.47
N SER A 14 9.30 -18.16 12.58
CA SER A 14 9.63 -16.73 12.53
C SER A 14 8.43 -15.90 12.09
N GLY A 15 7.74 -16.33 11.03
CA GLY A 15 6.54 -15.67 10.54
C GLY A 15 5.41 -15.66 11.58
N GLU A 16 5.23 -16.77 12.31
CA GLU A 16 4.24 -16.87 13.39
C GLU A 16 4.50 -15.83 14.50
N THR A 17 5.75 -15.65 14.86
CA THR A 17 6.15 -14.63 15.85
C THR A 17 5.77 -13.23 15.38
N LYS A 18 5.99 -12.90 14.10
CA LYS A 18 5.62 -11.61 13.51
C LYS A 18 4.10 -11.43 13.47
N ILE A 19 3.36 -12.46 13.04
CA ILE A 19 1.89 -12.40 12.96
C ILE A 19 1.27 -12.24 14.36
N SER A 20 1.76 -12.97 15.35
CA SER A 20 1.29 -12.85 16.74
C SER A 20 1.54 -11.44 17.32
N TRP A 21 2.65 -10.79 16.94
CA TRP A 21 2.91 -9.41 17.34
C TRP A 21 1.87 -8.43 16.77
N VAL A 22 1.58 -8.54 15.46
CA VAL A 22 0.62 -7.62 14.82
C VAL A 22 -0.82 -7.89 15.27
N GLU A 23 -1.21 -9.14 15.47
CA GLU A 23 -2.51 -9.51 16.03
C GLU A 23 -2.79 -8.79 17.36
N ARG A 24 -1.78 -8.72 18.24
CA ARG A 24 -1.88 -7.99 19.52
C ARG A 24 -2.16 -6.50 19.30
N ASN A 25 -1.60 -5.90 18.24
CA ASN A 25 -1.63 -4.47 17.97
C ASN A 25 -2.70 -4.06 16.92
N MET A 26 -3.58 -5.00 16.56
CA MET A 26 -4.69 -4.78 15.62
C MET A 26 -6.05 -5.13 16.27
N PRO A 27 -6.46 -4.37 17.30
CA PRO A 27 -7.64 -4.72 18.12
C PRO A 27 -8.97 -4.61 17.37
N VAL A 28 -9.08 -3.71 16.37
CA VAL A 28 -10.31 -3.56 15.58
C VAL A 28 -10.50 -4.78 14.69
N LEU A 29 -9.46 -5.16 13.95
CA LEU A 29 -9.49 -6.34 13.08
C LEU A 29 -9.70 -7.63 13.90
N ARG A 30 -9.11 -7.72 15.09
CA ARG A 30 -9.34 -8.84 16.01
C ARG A 30 -10.81 -8.93 16.44
N SER A 31 -11.44 -7.79 16.80
CA SER A 31 -12.87 -7.73 17.12
C SER A 31 -13.76 -8.22 15.97
N ILE A 32 -13.40 -7.85 14.73
CA ILE A 32 -14.08 -8.31 13.53
C ILE A 32 -13.89 -9.82 13.34
N GLY A 33 -12.69 -10.34 13.58
CA GLY A 33 -12.40 -11.78 13.51
C GLY A 33 -13.28 -12.60 14.46
N GLU A 34 -13.48 -12.12 15.71
CA GLU A 34 -14.37 -12.79 16.66
C GLU A 34 -15.86 -12.77 16.22
N ASP A 35 -16.29 -11.70 15.54
CA ASP A 35 -17.62 -11.65 14.93
C ASP A 35 -17.72 -12.61 13.73
N PHE A 36 -16.73 -12.63 12.86
CA PHE A 36 -16.67 -13.51 11.70
C PHE A 36 -16.63 -15.00 12.08
N LYS A 37 -15.93 -15.33 13.16
CA LYS A 37 -15.89 -16.69 13.70
C LYS A 37 -17.27 -17.22 14.06
N LYS A 38 -18.17 -16.33 14.54
CA LYS A 38 -19.55 -16.69 14.90
C LYS A 38 -20.49 -16.70 13.69
N THR A 39 -20.35 -15.69 12.80
CA THR A 39 -21.32 -15.43 11.71
C THR A 39 -20.98 -16.17 10.42
N LYS A 40 -19.69 -16.53 10.22
CA LYS A 40 -19.19 -17.24 9.03
C LYS A 40 -19.61 -16.62 7.69
N PRO A 41 -19.41 -15.32 7.48
CA PRO A 41 -19.93 -14.61 6.30
C PRO A 41 -19.34 -15.12 4.96
N PHE A 42 -18.22 -15.83 5.00
CA PHE A 42 -17.53 -16.35 3.81
C PHE A 42 -17.63 -17.87 3.67
N ALA A 43 -18.55 -18.53 4.41
CA ALA A 43 -18.68 -19.98 4.34
C ALA A 43 -18.91 -20.46 2.91
N GLY A 44 -18.01 -21.33 2.39
CA GLY A 44 -18.07 -21.87 1.03
C GLY A 44 -17.58 -20.91 -0.07
N LEU A 45 -17.03 -19.76 0.29
CA LEU A 45 -16.46 -18.81 -0.67
C LEU A 45 -14.93 -18.94 -0.75
N LYS A 46 -14.42 -18.86 -1.98
CA LYS A 46 -13.00 -18.73 -2.29
C LYS A 46 -12.62 -17.27 -2.41
N VAL A 47 -11.58 -16.86 -1.70
CA VAL A 47 -11.06 -15.50 -1.71
C VAL A 47 -9.64 -15.49 -2.25
N ALA A 48 -9.44 -14.81 -3.38
CA ALA A 48 -8.11 -14.52 -3.92
C ALA A 48 -7.62 -13.18 -3.34
N LEU A 49 -6.40 -13.16 -2.81
CA LEU A 49 -5.80 -11.96 -2.25
C LEU A 49 -4.40 -11.74 -2.84
N SER A 50 -4.19 -10.53 -3.39
CA SER A 50 -2.89 -10.00 -3.80
C SER A 50 -2.67 -8.65 -3.12
N VAL A 51 -2.00 -8.67 -1.98
CA VAL A 51 -1.59 -7.49 -1.20
C VAL A 51 -0.16 -7.71 -0.74
N HIS A 52 0.58 -6.66 -0.39
CA HIS A 52 1.93 -6.82 0.14
C HIS A 52 1.96 -7.87 1.25
N LEU A 53 2.60 -9.04 0.99
CA LEU A 53 2.53 -10.20 1.88
C LEU A 53 3.54 -10.07 3.03
N GLU A 54 3.09 -9.42 4.10
CA GLU A 54 3.79 -9.25 5.36
C GLU A 54 2.85 -9.57 6.54
N ALA A 55 3.30 -9.42 7.78
CA ALA A 55 2.59 -9.95 8.95
C ALA A 55 1.14 -9.43 9.11
N LYS A 56 0.89 -8.13 8.79
CA LYS A 56 -0.45 -7.53 8.94
C LYS A 56 -1.42 -8.08 7.90
N THR A 57 -0.96 -8.25 6.65
CA THR A 57 -1.72 -8.92 5.58
C THR A 57 -2.02 -10.37 5.93
N ALA A 58 -1.04 -11.08 6.49
CA ALA A 58 -1.26 -12.44 6.95
C ALA A 58 -2.33 -12.52 8.06
N TYR A 59 -2.37 -11.54 8.95
CA TYR A 59 -3.41 -11.48 9.98
C TYR A 59 -4.79 -11.19 9.37
N LEU A 60 -4.90 -10.32 8.35
CA LEU A 60 -6.14 -10.17 7.58
C LEU A 60 -6.60 -11.51 6.99
N CYS A 61 -5.69 -12.27 6.36
CA CYS A 61 -6.02 -13.58 5.80
C CYS A 61 -6.59 -14.53 6.86
N ARG A 62 -6.01 -14.56 8.06
CA ARG A 62 -6.53 -15.36 9.19
C ARG A 62 -7.93 -14.93 9.63
N VAL A 63 -8.19 -13.63 9.68
CA VAL A 63 -9.51 -13.09 10.01
C VAL A 63 -10.56 -13.48 8.95
N MET A 64 -10.20 -13.45 7.68
CA MET A 64 -11.07 -13.92 6.59
C MET A 64 -11.35 -15.43 6.71
N GLU A 65 -10.32 -16.23 7.00
CA GLU A 65 -10.46 -17.68 7.25
C GLU A 65 -11.32 -17.97 8.49
N MET A 66 -11.18 -17.19 9.58
CA MET A 66 -12.10 -17.26 10.73
C MET A 66 -13.55 -17.07 10.29
N GLY A 67 -13.81 -16.24 9.27
CA GLY A 67 -15.10 -16.04 8.63
C GLY A 67 -15.55 -17.18 7.70
N GLY A 68 -14.76 -18.22 7.52
CA GLY A 68 -15.06 -19.37 6.68
C GLY A 68 -14.58 -19.24 5.23
N ALA A 69 -13.75 -18.25 4.90
CA ALA A 69 -13.15 -18.12 3.58
C ALA A 69 -12.12 -19.22 3.31
N GLU A 70 -12.12 -19.79 2.11
CA GLU A 70 -10.99 -20.55 1.56
C GLU A 70 -10.03 -19.55 0.90
N MET A 71 -8.86 -19.33 1.55
CA MET A 71 -7.93 -18.30 1.13
C MET A 71 -6.91 -18.78 0.12
N PHE A 72 -6.71 -18.00 -0.95
CA PHE A 72 -5.66 -18.15 -1.94
C PHE A 72 -4.87 -16.84 -2.01
N VAL A 73 -3.61 -16.88 -1.56
CA VAL A 73 -2.85 -15.68 -1.20
C VAL A 73 -1.60 -15.55 -2.05
N THR A 74 -1.37 -14.36 -2.57
CA THR A 74 -0.09 -13.97 -3.17
C THR A 74 0.33 -12.58 -2.70
N GLY A 75 1.55 -12.17 -3.03
CA GLY A 75 2.02 -10.80 -2.77
C GLY A 75 1.79 -9.90 -3.98
N SER A 76 1.48 -8.62 -3.77
CA SER A 76 1.39 -7.61 -4.84
C SER A 76 2.74 -7.07 -5.29
N ASN A 77 3.82 -7.42 -4.60
CA ASN A 77 5.18 -7.01 -4.95
C ASN A 77 6.22 -8.01 -4.42
N PRO A 78 7.12 -8.52 -5.28
CA PRO A 78 8.15 -9.48 -4.87
C PRO A 78 9.07 -9.01 -3.74
N LEU A 79 9.41 -7.72 -3.70
CA LEU A 79 10.34 -7.19 -2.71
C LEU A 79 9.70 -6.84 -1.36
N SER A 80 8.38 -6.83 -1.26
CA SER A 80 7.67 -6.66 0.00
C SER A 80 7.19 -7.98 0.61
N THR A 81 7.26 -9.06 -0.16
CA THR A 81 6.91 -10.40 0.33
C THR A 81 7.89 -10.84 1.43
N GLN A 82 7.36 -11.37 2.53
CA GLN A 82 8.15 -11.96 3.61
C GLN A 82 8.00 -13.47 3.59
N ASP A 83 9.09 -14.18 3.26
CA ASP A 83 9.10 -15.64 3.08
C ASP A 83 8.69 -16.41 4.34
N ASP A 84 9.04 -15.89 5.52
CA ASP A 84 8.68 -16.49 6.80
C ASP A 84 7.18 -16.34 7.10
N VAL A 85 6.59 -15.21 6.71
CA VAL A 85 5.14 -14.97 6.82
C VAL A 85 4.36 -15.87 5.86
N ALA A 86 4.81 -15.99 4.61
CA ALA A 86 4.24 -16.93 3.65
C ALA A 86 4.26 -18.38 4.18
N ALA A 87 5.39 -18.81 4.76
CA ALA A 87 5.55 -20.12 5.38
C ALA A 87 4.60 -20.31 6.58
N ALA A 88 4.39 -19.30 7.41
CA ALA A 88 3.47 -19.36 8.54
C ALA A 88 2.01 -19.57 8.10
N LEU A 89 1.57 -18.89 7.04
CA LEU A 89 0.24 -19.09 6.48
C LEU A 89 0.04 -20.51 5.92
N VAL A 90 1.04 -21.04 5.17
CA VAL A 90 1.00 -22.42 4.68
C VAL A 90 0.98 -23.43 5.83
N SER A 91 1.79 -23.21 6.87
CA SER A 91 1.78 -24.04 8.06
C SER A 91 0.42 -24.04 8.77
N GLY A 92 -0.33 -22.96 8.67
CA GLY A 92 -1.72 -22.83 9.14
C GLY A 92 -2.78 -23.44 8.22
N GLY A 93 -2.40 -23.97 7.04
CA GLY A 93 -3.30 -24.64 6.09
C GLY A 93 -3.79 -23.78 4.94
N MET A 94 -3.33 -22.53 4.79
CA MET A 94 -3.70 -21.65 3.66
C MET A 94 -2.91 -21.97 2.40
N ASN A 95 -3.50 -21.68 1.23
CA ASN A 95 -2.83 -21.78 -0.06
C ASN A 95 -2.09 -20.46 -0.35
N VAL A 96 -0.76 -20.49 -0.45
CA VAL A 96 0.09 -19.31 -0.65
C VAL A 96 1.04 -19.51 -1.83
N PHE A 97 1.09 -18.51 -2.71
CA PHE A 97 1.92 -18.50 -3.92
C PHE A 97 2.75 -17.21 -3.92
N ALA A 98 3.84 -17.19 -3.14
CA ALA A 98 4.67 -16.00 -2.98
C ALA A 98 6.09 -16.32 -2.52
N ARG A 99 7.09 -15.64 -3.11
CA ARG A 99 8.50 -15.69 -2.71
C ARG A 99 9.11 -14.29 -2.77
N TYR A 100 9.96 -13.97 -1.80
CA TYR A 100 10.76 -12.76 -1.83
C TYR A 100 11.75 -12.78 -3.00
N GLY A 101 11.82 -11.69 -3.75
CA GLY A 101 12.79 -11.50 -4.82
C GLY A 101 12.57 -12.37 -6.06
N CYS A 102 11.37 -12.93 -6.25
CA CYS A 102 11.02 -13.61 -7.50
C CYS A 102 11.07 -12.62 -8.68
N ASP A 103 11.37 -13.13 -9.87
CA ASP A 103 11.36 -12.32 -11.08
C ASP A 103 9.92 -12.04 -11.59
N SER A 104 9.80 -11.29 -12.68
CA SER A 104 8.50 -10.90 -13.21
C SER A 104 7.68 -12.09 -13.73
N GLU A 105 8.32 -13.10 -14.29
CA GLU A 105 7.65 -14.30 -14.82
C GLU A 105 7.11 -15.16 -13.66
N GLU A 106 7.92 -15.36 -12.63
CA GLU A 106 7.51 -16.04 -11.40
C GLU A 106 6.39 -15.30 -10.66
N TYR A 107 6.47 -13.96 -10.60
CA TYR A 107 5.42 -13.13 -10.01
C TYR A 107 4.09 -13.30 -10.74
N GLU A 108 4.09 -13.18 -12.06
CA GLU A 108 2.88 -13.39 -12.86
C GLU A 108 2.33 -14.83 -12.75
N ALA A 109 3.22 -15.83 -12.64
CA ALA A 109 2.80 -17.22 -12.41
C ALA A 109 2.05 -17.35 -11.06
N CYS A 110 2.53 -16.69 -10.00
CA CYS A 110 1.85 -16.68 -8.70
C CYS A 110 0.45 -16.03 -8.77
N LEU A 111 0.31 -14.91 -9.48
CA LEU A 111 -1.00 -14.27 -9.72
C LEU A 111 -1.97 -15.23 -10.44
N ARG A 112 -1.48 -15.96 -11.45
CA ARG A 112 -2.30 -16.94 -12.18
C ARG A 112 -2.74 -18.11 -11.29
N GLU A 113 -1.88 -18.59 -10.39
CA GLU A 113 -2.24 -19.70 -9.49
C GLU A 113 -3.41 -19.34 -8.57
N VAL A 114 -3.45 -18.13 -8.01
CA VAL A 114 -4.58 -17.71 -7.14
C VAL A 114 -5.88 -17.47 -7.93
N LEU A 115 -5.81 -17.23 -9.25
CA LEU A 115 -7.01 -17.05 -10.09
C LEU A 115 -7.56 -18.36 -10.66
N LYS A 116 -6.71 -19.35 -10.95
CA LYS A 116 -7.11 -20.68 -11.47
C LYS A 116 -8.14 -21.39 -10.61
N VAL A 117 -8.22 -21.08 -9.33
CA VAL A 117 -9.16 -21.70 -8.40
C VAL A 117 -10.61 -21.23 -8.58
N GLY A 118 -10.84 -20.19 -9.39
CA GLY A 118 -12.15 -19.59 -9.60
C GLY A 118 -12.66 -18.83 -8.36
N PRO A 119 -12.00 -17.75 -7.94
CA PRO A 119 -12.37 -17.04 -6.73
C PRO A 119 -13.75 -16.38 -6.83
N ASN A 120 -14.44 -16.28 -5.69
CA ASN A 120 -15.70 -15.56 -5.56
C ASN A 120 -15.48 -14.10 -5.16
N ILE A 121 -14.43 -13.82 -4.39
CA ILE A 121 -14.06 -12.47 -3.96
C ILE A 121 -12.59 -12.24 -4.28
N ILE A 122 -12.26 -11.04 -4.78
CA ILE A 122 -10.89 -10.62 -5.08
C ILE A 122 -10.52 -9.45 -4.18
N ILE A 123 -9.44 -9.58 -3.41
CA ILE A 123 -8.81 -8.46 -2.69
C ILE A 123 -7.51 -8.14 -3.42
N ASP A 124 -7.42 -6.97 -4.03
CA ASP A 124 -6.33 -6.58 -4.90
C ASP A 124 -5.64 -5.30 -4.41
N ASP A 125 -4.36 -5.16 -4.73
CA ASP A 125 -3.54 -4.00 -4.41
C ASP A 125 -2.70 -3.63 -5.62
N GLY A 126 -3.26 -2.76 -6.45
CA GLY A 126 -2.70 -2.32 -7.72
C GLY A 126 -3.48 -2.77 -8.96
N GLY A 127 -4.47 -3.65 -8.80
CA GLY A 127 -5.38 -4.07 -9.87
C GLY A 127 -4.83 -5.16 -10.79
N ASP A 128 -3.79 -5.91 -10.38
CA ASP A 128 -3.18 -6.93 -11.25
C ASP A 128 -4.04 -8.20 -11.34
N LEU A 129 -4.65 -8.66 -10.22
CA LEU A 129 -5.59 -9.78 -10.26
C LEU A 129 -6.83 -9.44 -11.10
N VAL A 130 -7.37 -8.22 -10.91
CA VAL A 130 -8.54 -7.78 -11.67
C VAL A 130 -8.20 -7.68 -13.16
N HIS A 131 -7.02 -7.18 -13.52
CA HIS A 131 -6.56 -7.14 -14.90
C HIS A 131 -6.48 -8.53 -15.53
N LEU A 132 -5.80 -9.47 -14.87
CA LEU A 132 -5.67 -10.86 -15.35
C LEU A 132 -7.03 -11.56 -15.45
N MET A 133 -7.95 -11.31 -14.49
CA MET A 133 -9.31 -11.85 -14.55
C MET A 133 -10.06 -11.38 -15.81
N HIS A 134 -9.82 -10.14 -16.26
CA HIS A 134 -10.48 -9.57 -17.44
C HIS A 134 -9.76 -9.84 -18.76
N THR A 135 -8.55 -10.36 -18.74
CA THR A 135 -7.76 -10.65 -19.96
C THR A 135 -7.54 -12.14 -20.18
N GLU A 136 -7.19 -12.90 -19.15
CA GLU A 136 -6.80 -14.31 -19.26
C GLU A 136 -7.84 -15.28 -18.69
N PHE A 137 -8.64 -14.88 -17.67
CA PHE A 137 -9.56 -15.77 -16.94
C PHE A 137 -11.03 -15.35 -17.10
N THR A 138 -11.39 -14.86 -18.28
CA THR A 138 -12.72 -14.26 -18.53
C THR A 138 -13.87 -15.25 -18.32
N GLU A 139 -13.63 -16.53 -18.48
CA GLU A 139 -14.61 -17.61 -18.25
C GLU A 139 -14.96 -17.80 -16.76
N LEU A 140 -14.10 -17.34 -15.84
CA LEU A 140 -14.32 -17.40 -14.39
C LEU A 140 -15.07 -16.20 -13.85
N ILE A 141 -15.18 -15.11 -14.60
CA ILE A 141 -15.88 -13.87 -14.16
C ILE A 141 -17.30 -14.13 -13.64
N PRO A 142 -18.11 -15.03 -14.22
CA PRO A 142 -19.46 -15.30 -13.69
C PRO A 142 -19.47 -15.81 -12.24
N ASN A 143 -18.36 -16.33 -11.73
CA ASN A 143 -18.22 -16.80 -10.35
C ASN A 143 -17.84 -15.68 -9.37
N VAL A 144 -17.37 -14.52 -9.87
CA VAL A 144 -16.91 -13.41 -9.04
C VAL A 144 -18.09 -12.58 -8.57
N LEU A 145 -18.29 -12.53 -7.26
CA LEU A 145 -19.31 -11.71 -6.60
C LEU A 145 -18.89 -10.23 -6.55
N GLY A 146 -17.59 -9.97 -6.51
CA GLY A 146 -17.00 -8.65 -6.48
C GLY A 146 -15.59 -8.66 -5.88
N GLY A 147 -15.00 -7.48 -5.71
CA GLY A 147 -13.69 -7.33 -5.11
C GLY A 147 -13.49 -6.01 -4.38
N CYS A 148 -12.33 -5.89 -3.72
CA CYS A 148 -11.89 -4.72 -2.97
C CYS A 148 -10.51 -4.30 -3.47
N GLU A 149 -10.31 -2.98 -3.65
CA GLU A 149 -9.03 -2.41 -4.07
C GLU A 149 -8.40 -1.58 -2.95
N GLU A 150 -7.14 -1.90 -2.61
CA GLU A 150 -6.41 -1.32 -1.49
C GLU A 150 -5.77 0.02 -1.83
N THR A 151 -5.37 0.27 -3.10
CA THR A 151 -4.48 1.37 -3.42
C THR A 151 -5.00 2.32 -4.50
N THR A 152 -4.57 3.58 -4.43
CA THR A 152 -4.92 4.63 -5.39
C THR A 152 -4.62 4.24 -6.84
N THR A 153 -3.48 3.58 -7.09
CA THR A 153 -3.07 3.18 -8.45
C THR A 153 -4.04 2.16 -9.04
N GLY A 154 -4.45 1.15 -8.27
CA GLY A 154 -5.45 0.18 -8.69
C GLY A 154 -6.81 0.83 -8.93
N ILE A 155 -7.26 1.73 -8.04
CA ILE A 155 -8.51 2.46 -8.23
C ILE A 155 -8.51 3.29 -9.53
N ASN A 156 -7.38 3.91 -9.88
CA ASN A 156 -7.29 4.65 -11.13
C ASN A 156 -7.43 3.74 -12.36
N ARG A 157 -6.82 2.55 -12.33
CA ARG A 157 -7.00 1.51 -13.38
C ARG A 157 -8.45 1.05 -13.44
N LEU A 158 -9.08 0.76 -12.31
CA LEU A 158 -10.48 0.36 -12.24
C LEU A 158 -11.44 1.43 -12.78
N LYS A 159 -11.20 2.72 -12.46
CA LYS A 159 -11.99 3.84 -12.98
C LYS A 159 -11.88 3.98 -14.50
N ILE A 160 -10.73 3.62 -15.09
CA ILE A 160 -10.56 3.58 -16.55
C ILE A 160 -11.39 2.43 -17.12
N MET A 161 -11.24 1.21 -16.57
CA MET A 161 -12.00 0.03 -17.01
C MET A 161 -13.52 0.25 -16.89
N ASP A 162 -13.98 0.90 -15.81
CA ASP A 162 -15.40 1.21 -15.59
C ASP A 162 -15.94 2.19 -16.65
N ARG A 163 -15.21 3.29 -16.93
CA ARG A 163 -15.58 4.25 -17.98
C ARG A 163 -15.63 3.63 -19.38
N GLU A 164 -14.78 2.66 -19.64
CA GLU A 164 -14.72 1.94 -20.91
C GLU A 164 -15.77 0.81 -21.00
N GLY A 165 -16.51 0.56 -19.90
CA GLY A 165 -17.46 -0.56 -19.80
C GLY A 165 -16.77 -1.93 -19.79
N ALA A 166 -15.48 -1.98 -19.49
CA ALA A 166 -14.68 -3.20 -19.46
C ALA A 166 -14.77 -3.93 -18.10
N LEU A 167 -15.05 -3.22 -17.01
CA LEU A 167 -15.18 -3.81 -15.68
C LEU A 167 -16.49 -4.61 -15.57
N ARG A 168 -16.43 -5.90 -15.25
CA ARG A 168 -17.53 -6.84 -15.36
C ARG A 168 -18.09 -7.37 -14.04
N PHE A 169 -17.58 -6.87 -12.92
CA PHE A 169 -18.08 -7.13 -11.56
C PHE A 169 -17.87 -5.91 -10.65
N PRO A 170 -18.57 -5.82 -9.50
CA PRO A 170 -18.40 -4.69 -8.58
C PRO A 170 -17.04 -4.71 -7.90
N MET A 171 -16.39 -3.54 -7.82
CA MET A 171 -15.15 -3.32 -7.10
C MET A 171 -15.30 -2.21 -6.07
N VAL A 172 -15.13 -2.52 -4.79
CA VAL A 172 -15.19 -1.54 -3.70
C VAL A 172 -13.82 -0.86 -3.55
N ARG A 173 -13.81 0.48 -3.65
CA ARG A 173 -12.58 1.28 -3.53
C ARG A 173 -12.26 1.55 -2.05
N VAL A 174 -11.63 0.59 -1.40
CA VAL A 174 -11.27 0.67 0.02
C VAL A 174 -10.32 1.82 0.30
N ASN A 175 -9.37 2.10 -0.60
CA ASN A 175 -8.45 3.23 -0.43
C ASN A 175 -9.15 4.59 -0.22
N ASP A 176 -10.36 4.77 -0.76
CA ASP A 176 -11.07 6.06 -0.72
C ASP A 176 -11.95 6.21 0.54
N ALA A 177 -12.01 5.21 1.44
CA ALA A 177 -12.66 5.33 2.74
C ALA A 177 -11.89 6.30 3.65
N ASP A 178 -12.57 7.09 4.47
CA ASP A 178 -11.94 8.10 5.34
C ASP A 178 -11.01 7.44 6.36
N CYS A 179 -11.43 6.34 6.99
CA CYS A 179 -10.60 5.57 7.92
C CYS A 179 -9.42 4.86 7.25
N LYS A 180 -9.36 4.82 5.91
CA LYS A 180 -8.20 4.34 5.17
C LYS A 180 -7.28 5.49 4.77
N HIS A 181 -7.68 6.37 3.86
CA HIS A 181 -6.75 7.32 3.25
C HIS A 181 -6.27 8.43 4.19
N MET A 182 -7.10 8.87 5.14
CA MET A 182 -6.69 9.89 6.11
C MET A 182 -5.66 9.37 7.12
N PHE A 183 -5.60 8.06 7.34
CA PHE A 183 -4.71 7.44 8.33
C PHE A 183 -3.59 6.65 7.68
N ASP A 184 -3.91 5.68 6.84
CA ASP A 184 -2.94 4.82 6.16
C ASP A 184 -2.05 5.64 5.21
N ASN A 185 -2.64 6.30 4.21
CA ASN A 185 -1.86 7.04 3.23
C ASN A 185 -1.13 8.23 3.87
N ARG A 186 -1.70 8.87 4.91
CA ARG A 186 -1.07 10.02 5.56
C ARG A 186 -0.09 9.60 6.66
N TYR A 187 -0.57 8.95 7.71
CA TYR A 187 0.25 8.63 8.89
C TYR A 187 1.07 7.36 8.67
N GLY A 188 0.52 6.34 8.01
CA GLY A 188 1.21 5.10 7.68
C GLY A 188 2.39 5.35 6.75
N THR A 189 2.15 5.94 5.58
CA THR A 189 3.21 6.31 4.63
C THR A 189 4.16 7.32 5.25
N GLY A 190 3.62 8.32 5.96
CA GLY A 190 4.43 9.37 6.58
C GLY A 190 5.48 8.81 7.55
N GLN A 191 5.14 7.80 8.35
CA GLN A 191 6.10 7.18 9.26
C GLN A 191 7.02 6.20 8.52
N SER A 192 6.45 5.25 7.80
CA SER A 192 7.20 4.12 7.22
C SER A 192 8.23 4.53 6.17
N VAL A 193 7.99 5.62 5.42
CA VAL A 193 8.99 6.19 4.50
C VAL A 193 10.24 6.63 5.28
N TRP A 194 10.07 7.31 6.39
CA TRP A 194 11.20 7.77 7.20
C TRP A 194 11.86 6.62 7.97
N ASP A 195 11.11 5.61 8.39
CA ASP A 195 11.68 4.38 8.94
C ASP A 195 12.63 3.73 7.91
N GLY A 196 12.19 3.63 6.65
CA GLY A 196 13.01 3.10 5.55
C GLY A 196 14.25 3.95 5.25
N ILE A 197 14.09 5.25 5.07
CA ILE A 197 15.19 6.16 4.76
C ILE A 197 16.20 6.21 5.91
N CYS A 198 15.75 6.41 7.15
CA CYS A 198 16.64 6.52 8.30
C CYS A 198 17.39 5.20 8.58
N ARG A 199 16.70 4.06 8.54
CA ARG A 199 17.30 2.74 8.75
C ARG A 199 18.34 2.40 7.68
N THR A 200 18.01 2.68 6.41
CA THR A 200 18.88 2.32 5.28
C THR A 200 20.09 3.21 5.20
N THR A 201 19.93 4.51 5.36
CA THR A 201 21.02 5.49 5.24
C THR A 201 21.84 5.65 6.51
N ASN A 202 21.22 5.53 7.68
CA ASN A 202 21.78 5.91 8.98
C ASN A 202 22.31 7.36 9.01
N LEU A 203 21.61 8.27 8.32
CA LEU A 203 21.97 9.68 8.25
C LEU A 203 20.98 10.53 9.05
N ILE A 204 21.46 11.67 9.57
CA ILE A 204 20.61 12.66 10.21
C ILE A 204 19.77 13.39 9.16
N ILE A 205 18.50 13.62 9.48
CA ILE A 205 17.56 14.34 8.61
C ILE A 205 17.53 15.83 8.95
N ALA A 206 17.75 16.17 10.21
CA ALA A 206 17.73 17.56 10.68
C ALA A 206 18.71 18.44 9.89
N GLY A 207 18.22 19.61 9.46
CA GLY A 207 18.97 20.60 8.71
C GLY A 207 19.09 20.35 7.20
N LYS A 208 18.72 19.16 6.70
CA LYS A 208 18.73 18.82 5.28
C LYS A 208 17.54 19.42 4.54
N TYR A 209 17.74 19.75 3.27
CA TYR A 209 16.68 20.03 2.33
C TYR A 209 16.06 18.73 1.82
N VAL A 210 14.82 18.52 2.16
CA VAL A 210 14.06 17.31 1.76
C VAL A 210 13.00 17.72 0.76
N VAL A 211 13.09 17.20 -0.45
CA VAL A 211 12.16 17.45 -1.55
C VAL A 211 11.12 16.31 -1.58
N ILE A 212 9.86 16.68 -1.37
CA ILE A 212 8.71 15.76 -1.47
C ILE A 212 7.95 16.09 -2.74
N SER A 213 7.88 15.13 -3.67
CA SER A 213 7.15 15.30 -4.92
C SER A 213 5.75 14.71 -4.81
N GLY A 214 4.75 15.60 -4.87
CA GLY A 214 3.34 15.30 -4.64
C GLY A 214 2.86 15.71 -3.24
N TYR A 215 1.68 16.35 -3.18
CA TYR A 215 1.06 16.81 -1.93
C TYR A 215 -0.35 16.24 -1.73
N GLY A 216 -0.56 15.00 -2.18
CA GLY A 216 -1.70 14.16 -1.80
C GLY A 216 -1.56 13.67 -0.34
N TRP A 217 -2.38 12.72 0.07
CA TRP A 217 -2.36 12.22 1.45
C TRP A 217 -1.00 11.69 1.88
N CYS A 218 -0.32 10.92 1.02
CA CYS A 218 1.04 10.44 1.29
C CYS A 218 2.03 11.60 1.44
N GLY A 219 2.02 12.54 0.49
CA GLY A 219 2.92 13.69 0.50
C GLY A 219 2.75 14.56 1.74
N LYS A 220 1.52 14.80 2.18
CA LYS A 220 1.21 15.51 3.44
C LYS A 220 1.84 14.80 4.65
N GLY A 221 1.69 13.48 4.72
CA GLY A 221 2.23 12.67 5.81
C GLY A 221 3.76 12.66 5.83
N VAL A 222 4.38 12.43 4.66
CA VAL A 222 5.84 12.40 4.53
C VAL A 222 6.45 13.77 4.84
N SER A 223 5.85 14.87 4.35
CA SER A 223 6.27 16.24 4.64
C SER A 223 6.16 16.57 6.12
N LEU A 224 5.05 16.22 6.77
CA LEU A 224 4.83 16.42 8.20
C LEU A 224 5.91 15.72 9.04
N ARG A 225 6.22 14.48 8.74
CA ARG A 225 7.25 13.72 9.45
C ARG A 225 8.65 14.24 9.19
N ALA A 226 8.98 14.62 7.94
CA ALA A 226 10.24 15.25 7.60
C ALA A 226 10.46 16.54 8.44
N LYS A 227 9.45 17.42 8.50
CA LYS A 227 9.47 18.62 9.34
C LYS A 227 9.68 18.30 10.80
N GLY A 228 8.99 17.26 11.31
CA GLY A 228 9.17 16.75 12.69
C GLY A 228 10.56 16.22 12.98
N LEU A 229 11.27 15.68 11.99
CA LEU A 229 12.67 15.27 12.07
C LEU A 229 13.66 16.43 11.90
N GLY A 230 13.19 17.68 11.74
CA GLY A 230 13.99 18.88 11.62
C GLY A 230 14.48 19.19 10.20
N ALA A 231 13.87 18.60 9.18
CA ALA A 231 14.16 18.91 7.77
C ALA A 231 13.64 20.29 7.36
N LYS A 232 14.29 20.87 6.35
CA LYS A 232 13.78 21.97 5.54
C LYS A 232 13.03 21.36 4.36
N VAL A 233 11.69 21.34 4.46
CA VAL A 233 10.86 20.63 3.47
C VAL A 233 10.52 21.52 2.31
N ILE A 234 10.72 20.99 1.10
CA ILE A 234 10.31 21.55 -0.18
C ILE A 234 9.29 20.59 -0.80
N VAL A 235 8.19 21.13 -1.30
CA VAL A 235 7.17 20.37 -2.02
C VAL A 235 7.22 20.72 -3.50
N THR A 236 7.14 19.71 -4.37
CA THR A 236 6.88 19.91 -5.80
C THR A 236 5.50 19.33 -6.13
N GLU A 237 4.64 20.10 -6.77
CA GLU A 237 3.25 19.73 -7.05
C GLU A 237 2.78 20.37 -8.37
N THR A 238 1.87 19.70 -9.08
CA THR A 238 1.28 20.17 -10.33
C THR A 238 -0.16 20.69 -10.16
N ASP A 239 -0.86 20.21 -9.12
CA ASP A 239 -2.19 20.70 -8.76
C ASP A 239 -2.07 22.03 -7.98
N PRO A 240 -2.61 23.14 -8.49
CA PRO A 240 -2.46 24.43 -7.85
C PRO A 240 -3.16 24.53 -6.48
N VAL A 241 -4.21 23.75 -6.25
CA VAL A 241 -4.92 23.71 -4.95
C VAL A 241 -4.06 23.02 -3.91
N ARG A 242 -3.47 21.87 -4.24
CA ARG A 242 -2.56 21.15 -3.35
C ARG A 242 -1.26 21.92 -3.11
N ALA A 243 -0.73 22.59 -4.14
CA ALA A 243 0.43 23.46 -4.00
C ALA A 243 0.15 24.63 -3.02
N LEU A 244 -1.03 25.26 -3.14
CA LEU A 244 -1.46 26.32 -2.21
C LEU A 244 -1.63 25.76 -0.78
N GLU A 245 -2.20 24.58 -0.62
CA GLU A 245 -2.32 23.91 0.68
C GLU A 245 -0.94 23.67 1.30
N ALA A 246 0.04 23.20 0.53
CA ALA A 246 1.41 23.02 1.00
C ALA A 246 2.05 24.34 1.50
N VAL A 247 1.81 25.45 0.79
CA VAL A 247 2.25 26.79 1.23
C VAL A 247 1.59 27.19 2.55
N MET A 248 0.28 26.93 2.71
CA MET A 248 -0.45 27.25 3.96
C MET A 248 0.01 26.38 5.14
N ASP A 249 0.45 25.14 4.88
CA ASP A 249 1.05 24.25 5.88
C ASP A 249 2.50 24.63 6.25
N GLY A 250 3.03 25.71 5.59
CA GLY A 250 4.32 26.31 5.89
C GLY A 250 5.50 25.59 5.23
N TYR A 251 5.31 25.05 4.03
CA TYR A 251 6.37 24.48 3.19
C TYR A 251 6.73 25.42 2.05
N GLU A 252 8.00 25.35 1.63
CA GLU A 252 8.40 25.95 0.36
C GLU A 252 7.86 25.11 -0.80
N VAL A 253 7.32 25.76 -1.84
CA VAL A 253 6.84 25.10 -3.05
C VAL A 253 7.57 25.66 -4.25
N MET A 254 8.13 24.78 -5.09
CA MET A 254 8.83 25.17 -6.31
C MET A 254 8.83 24.05 -7.34
N PRO A 255 9.08 24.35 -8.63
CA PRO A 255 9.29 23.32 -9.66
C PRO A 255 10.49 22.42 -9.37
N MET A 256 10.44 21.14 -9.81
CA MET A 256 11.50 20.16 -9.58
C MET A 256 12.87 20.64 -10.05
N ALA A 257 12.97 21.31 -11.19
CA ALA A 257 14.24 21.85 -11.72
C ALA A 257 14.91 22.88 -10.79
N GLN A 258 14.15 23.56 -9.91
CA GLN A 258 14.69 24.42 -8.87
C GLN A 258 15.04 23.62 -7.62
N ALA A 259 14.14 22.76 -7.18
CA ALA A 259 14.34 21.90 -6.02
C ALA A 259 15.55 20.97 -6.17
N ALA A 260 15.80 20.45 -7.39
CA ALA A 260 16.96 19.61 -7.70
C ALA A 260 18.31 20.24 -7.33
N LYS A 261 18.43 21.56 -7.46
CA LYS A 261 19.68 22.29 -7.18
C LYS A 261 20.02 22.39 -5.69
N ILE A 262 19.02 22.24 -4.82
CA ILE A 262 19.17 22.50 -3.38
C ILE A 262 18.80 21.30 -2.51
N GLY A 263 18.11 20.30 -3.05
CA GLY A 263 17.70 19.09 -2.35
C GLY A 263 18.86 18.20 -1.93
N ASP A 264 18.79 17.65 -0.73
CA ASP A 264 19.73 16.62 -0.22
C ASP A 264 19.10 15.24 -0.27
N ILE A 265 17.77 15.15 -0.01
CA ILE A 265 16.98 13.92 -0.06
C ILE A 265 15.71 14.19 -0.87
N PHE A 266 15.39 13.29 -1.78
CA PHE A 266 14.20 13.35 -2.63
C PHE A 266 13.32 12.15 -2.35
N CYS A 267 12.01 12.37 -2.20
CA CYS A 267 11.03 11.31 -2.07
C CYS A 267 9.83 11.59 -2.97
N THR A 268 9.61 10.74 -3.96
CA THR A 268 8.45 10.83 -4.85
C THR A 268 7.28 10.06 -4.27
N VAL A 269 6.07 10.66 -4.28
CA VAL A 269 4.84 10.11 -3.71
C VAL A 269 3.61 10.50 -4.53
N THR A 270 3.77 10.64 -5.85
CA THR A 270 2.73 11.18 -6.74
C THR A 270 1.76 10.11 -7.24
N GLY A 271 2.20 8.85 -7.31
CA GLY A 271 1.51 7.79 -8.05
C GLY A 271 1.52 8.00 -9.58
N GLY A 272 2.33 8.96 -10.05
CA GLY A 272 2.53 9.29 -11.45
C GLY A 272 3.72 8.56 -12.08
N ARG A 273 4.26 9.15 -13.13
CA ARG A 273 5.41 8.63 -13.86
C ARG A 273 6.37 9.75 -14.23
N ASP A 274 7.68 9.45 -14.30
CA ASP A 274 8.72 10.37 -14.80
C ASP A 274 8.72 11.72 -14.03
N ILE A 275 8.71 11.65 -12.71
CA ILE A 275 8.70 12.83 -11.83
C ILE A 275 10.12 13.40 -11.68
N ILE A 276 11.11 12.51 -11.50
CA ILE A 276 12.54 12.84 -11.52
C ILE A 276 13.15 12.17 -12.75
N THR A 277 13.61 12.96 -13.70
CA THR A 277 14.05 12.50 -15.02
C THR A 277 15.51 12.86 -15.30
N ALA A 278 16.03 12.41 -16.45
CA ALA A 278 17.39 12.65 -16.90
C ALA A 278 17.80 14.16 -16.89
N GLU A 279 16.87 15.08 -17.09
CA GLU A 279 17.13 16.53 -17.03
C GLU A 279 17.40 17.07 -15.63
N HIS A 280 16.96 16.36 -14.58
CA HIS A 280 17.10 16.79 -13.19
C HIS A 280 18.43 16.31 -12.56
N PHE A 281 18.95 15.13 -12.95
CA PHE A 281 20.16 14.55 -12.35
C PHE A 281 21.39 15.44 -12.45
N PRO A 282 21.67 16.13 -13.59
CA PRO A 282 22.80 17.05 -13.68
C PRO A 282 22.71 18.25 -12.73
N LEU A 283 21.51 18.63 -12.33
CA LEU A 283 21.26 19.77 -11.44
C LEU A 283 21.48 19.44 -9.96
N MET A 284 21.44 18.15 -9.60
CA MET A 284 21.51 17.71 -8.22
C MET A 284 22.89 17.88 -7.61
N LYS A 285 22.93 18.00 -6.29
CA LYS A 285 24.16 18.05 -5.50
C LYS A 285 24.88 16.69 -5.53
N ASP A 286 26.19 16.73 -5.33
CA ASP A 286 26.93 15.53 -4.93
C ASP A 286 26.37 14.97 -3.62
N GLY A 287 26.18 13.67 -3.57
CA GLY A 287 25.60 12.98 -2.41
C GLY A 287 24.07 13.03 -2.30
N ALA A 288 23.35 13.58 -3.28
CA ALA A 288 21.89 13.59 -3.26
C ALA A 288 21.31 12.17 -3.25
N ILE A 289 20.27 11.95 -2.42
CA ILE A 289 19.65 10.65 -2.20
C ILE A 289 18.24 10.67 -2.80
N LEU A 290 17.94 9.73 -3.69
CA LEU A 290 16.65 9.55 -4.35
C LEU A 290 15.92 8.35 -3.74
N SER A 291 14.65 8.55 -3.41
CA SER A 291 13.75 7.48 -2.93
C SER A 291 12.37 7.65 -3.54
N ASN A 292 11.63 6.55 -3.59
CA ASN A 292 10.25 6.52 -4.07
C ASN A 292 9.35 5.85 -3.02
N ALA A 293 8.17 6.41 -2.83
CA ALA A 293 7.10 5.81 -2.04
C ALA A 293 5.78 5.73 -2.84
N GLY A 294 5.84 5.91 -4.17
CA GLY A 294 4.76 5.57 -5.09
C GLY A 294 4.72 4.06 -5.33
N HIS A 295 3.56 3.53 -5.69
CA HIS A 295 3.31 2.08 -5.80
C HIS A 295 4.26 1.39 -6.79
N PHE A 296 4.52 2.00 -7.94
CA PHE A 296 5.44 1.48 -8.96
C PHE A 296 6.77 2.23 -8.99
N ASN A 297 7.82 1.57 -9.45
CA ASN A 297 9.18 2.11 -9.60
C ASN A 297 9.35 2.95 -10.89
N VAL A 298 8.37 3.76 -11.25
CA VAL A 298 8.34 4.56 -12.48
C VAL A 298 8.40 6.08 -12.26
N GLU A 299 8.40 6.52 -10.99
CA GLU A 299 8.45 7.95 -10.68
C GLU A 299 9.85 8.54 -10.82
N VAL A 300 10.90 7.74 -10.58
CA VAL A 300 12.30 8.11 -10.83
C VAL A 300 12.76 7.36 -12.08
N ASP A 301 13.29 8.08 -13.08
CA ASP A 301 13.85 7.51 -14.30
C ASP A 301 15.18 6.78 -14.02
N MET A 302 15.04 5.56 -13.47
CA MET A 302 16.21 4.74 -13.11
C MET A 302 17.04 4.34 -14.32
N GLU A 303 16.40 4.08 -15.46
CA GLU A 303 17.10 3.76 -16.71
C GLU A 303 17.90 4.95 -17.25
N GLY A 304 17.29 6.15 -17.17
CA GLY A 304 17.97 7.40 -17.53
C GLY A 304 19.18 7.67 -16.63
N LEU A 305 19.03 7.46 -15.31
CA LEU A 305 20.12 7.62 -14.37
C LEU A 305 21.27 6.62 -14.66
N GLU A 306 20.95 5.37 -14.93
CA GLU A 306 21.94 4.32 -15.25
C GLU A 306 22.67 4.61 -16.57
N ARG A 307 21.95 5.09 -17.60
CA ARG A 307 22.55 5.49 -18.89
C ARG A 307 23.50 6.69 -18.77
N MET A 308 23.21 7.60 -17.83
CA MET A 308 24.01 8.83 -17.65
C MET A 308 25.22 8.62 -16.74
N ALA A 309 25.23 7.60 -15.91
CA ALA A 309 26.31 7.34 -14.96
C ALA A 309 27.49 6.62 -15.64
N ASP A 310 28.70 7.05 -15.34
CA ASP A 310 29.94 6.34 -15.76
C ASP A 310 30.11 5.01 -15.02
N ARG A 311 29.57 4.91 -13.81
CA ARG A 311 29.69 3.72 -12.96
C ARG A 311 28.55 3.61 -11.98
N LYS A 312 28.00 2.39 -11.83
CA LYS A 312 27.07 1.97 -10.78
C LYS A 312 27.77 1.04 -9.79
N TYR A 313 27.48 1.16 -8.50
CA TYR A 313 28.00 0.28 -7.46
C TYR A 313 27.06 0.21 -6.26
N GLU A 314 27.10 -0.89 -5.51
CA GLU A 314 26.41 -0.99 -4.22
C GLU A 314 27.19 -0.17 -3.19
N ALA A 315 26.61 0.95 -2.76
CA ALA A 315 27.20 1.81 -1.74
C ALA A 315 26.94 1.28 -0.32
N ARG A 316 25.78 0.67 -0.12
CA ARG A 316 25.34 0.02 1.09
C ARG A 316 24.17 -0.91 0.76
N HIS A 317 23.82 -1.85 1.62
CA HIS A 317 22.61 -2.68 1.43
C HIS A 317 21.37 -1.80 1.16
N ASN A 318 20.67 -2.07 0.07
CA ASN A 318 19.58 -1.28 -0.49
C ASN A 318 19.94 0.15 -0.96
N ILE A 319 21.22 0.52 -1.07
CA ILE A 319 21.65 1.81 -1.64
C ILE A 319 22.58 1.57 -2.81
N GLN A 320 22.21 2.05 -4.00
CA GLN A 320 23.06 2.09 -5.19
C GLN A 320 23.63 3.49 -5.37
N GLY A 321 24.93 3.56 -5.66
CA GLY A 321 25.64 4.79 -6.03
C GLY A 321 25.83 4.85 -7.54
N TYR A 322 25.59 6.02 -8.10
CA TYR A 322 25.74 6.33 -9.54
C TYR A 322 26.76 7.47 -9.68
N VAL A 323 27.95 7.16 -10.15
CA VAL A 323 28.99 8.16 -10.40
C VAL A 323 28.71 8.84 -11.74
N MET A 324 28.49 10.14 -11.71
CA MET A 324 28.16 10.94 -12.88
C MET A 324 29.43 11.43 -13.58
N PRO A 325 29.39 11.79 -14.89
CA PRO A 325 30.58 12.26 -15.66
C PRO A 325 31.28 13.48 -15.08
N ASP A 326 30.62 14.30 -14.30
CA ASP A 326 31.20 15.44 -13.58
C ASP A 326 31.87 15.07 -12.25
N GLY A 327 31.90 13.77 -11.92
CA GLY A 327 32.52 13.21 -10.71
C GLY A 327 31.64 13.17 -9.48
N LYS A 328 30.45 13.79 -9.49
CA LYS A 328 29.50 13.67 -8.37
C LYS A 328 28.86 12.29 -8.33
N THR A 329 28.40 11.88 -7.16
CA THR A 329 27.66 10.63 -6.97
C THR A 329 26.24 10.91 -6.54
N LEU A 330 25.27 10.32 -7.23
CA LEU A 330 23.89 10.27 -6.80
C LEU A 330 23.58 8.90 -6.20
N PHE A 331 22.72 8.86 -5.19
CA PHE A 331 22.35 7.61 -4.53
C PHE A 331 20.85 7.33 -4.71
N THR A 332 20.50 6.06 -4.86
CA THR A 332 19.10 5.61 -4.86
C THR A 332 18.87 4.58 -3.77
N ILE A 333 17.71 4.65 -3.12
CA ILE A 333 17.28 3.65 -2.16
C ILE A 333 16.34 2.66 -2.87
N ALA A 334 16.57 1.36 -2.64
CA ALA A 334 15.73 0.27 -3.15
C ALA A 334 15.48 0.33 -4.68
N GLU A 335 16.45 0.86 -5.44
CA GLU A 335 16.36 0.98 -6.90
C GLU A 335 15.08 1.70 -7.39
N GLY A 336 14.64 2.74 -6.68
CA GLY A 336 13.43 3.49 -7.02
C GLY A 336 12.11 2.79 -6.67
N ARG A 337 12.15 1.65 -5.97
CA ARG A 337 10.95 0.92 -5.48
C ARG A 337 10.45 1.52 -4.17
N LEU A 338 9.28 1.06 -3.70
CA LEU A 338 8.68 1.52 -2.45
C LEU A 338 9.64 1.39 -1.26
N VAL A 339 10.20 2.54 -0.82
CA VAL A 339 11.21 2.58 0.26
C VAL A 339 10.69 2.03 1.59
N ASN A 340 9.41 2.24 1.90
CA ASN A 340 8.80 1.83 3.15
C ASN A 340 8.57 0.31 3.28
N LEU A 341 8.57 -0.41 2.18
CA LEU A 341 8.39 -1.86 2.14
C LEU A 341 9.68 -2.61 1.77
N ALA A 342 10.45 -2.06 0.82
CA ALA A 342 11.71 -2.67 0.42
C ALA A 342 12.84 -2.48 1.45
N ALA A 343 12.77 -1.42 2.26
CA ALA A 343 13.80 -1.04 3.23
C ALA A 343 13.32 -0.97 4.69
N ALA A 344 12.02 -1.21 4.95
CA ALA A 344 11.41 -1.22 6.29
C ALA A 344 10.25 -2.23 6.38
N ASP A 345 9.52 -2.22 7.49
CA ASP A 345 8.44 -3.17 7.78
C ASP A 345 7.05 -2.71 7.27
N GLY A 346 7.00 -1.69 6.41
CA GLY A 346 5.76 -1.11 5.90
C GLY A 346 5.03 -0.25 6.93
N HIS A 347 3.74 -0.03 6.72
CA HIS A 347 2.93 0.81 7.59
C HIS A 347 2.74 0.20 8.99
N PRO A 348 2.64 1.03 10.05
CA PRO A 348 2.44 0.54 11.42
C PRO A 348 1.19 -0.33 11.57
N ALA A 349 1.27 -1.38 12.39
CA ALA A 349 0.17 -2.32 12.62
C ALA A 349 -1.12 -1.61 13.10
N GLU A 350 -0.99 -0.62 13.97
CA GLU A 350 -2.14 0.14 14.50
C GLU A 350 -2.86 0.98 13.44
N ILE A 351 -2.16 1.34 12.35
CA ILE A 351 -2.74 2.01 11.18
C ILE A 351 -3.41 0.98 10.27
N MET A 352 -2.70 -0.11 9.93
CA MET A 352 -3.24 -1.18 9.09
C MET A 352 -4.42 -1.89 9.72
N ASP A 353 -4.57 -1.82 11.06
CA ASP A 353 -5.75 -2.26 11.79
C ASP A 353 -7.06 -1.68 11.23
N MET A 354 -7.07 -0.39 10.88
CA MET A 354 -8.24 0.27 10.29
C MET A 354 -8.39 -0.08 8.80
N SER A 355 -7.33 -0.02 8.02
CA SER A 355 -7.36 -0.35 6.59
C SER A 355 -7.87 -1.77 6.35
N PHE A 356 -7.34 -2.73 7.10
CA PHE A 356 -7.74 -4.12 6.96
C PHE A 356 -9.10 -4.44 7.61
N ALA A 357 -9.54 -3.64 8.60
CA ALA A 357 -10.91 -3.67 9.08
C ALA A 357 -11.90 -3.26 7.97
N ILE A 358 -11.59 -2.18 7.23
CA ILE A 358 -12.39 -1.76 6.06
C ILE A 358 -12.38 -2.84 4.98
N GLN A 359 -11.22 -3.46 4.68
CA GLN A 359 -11.12 -4.56 3.71
C GLN A 359 -12.01 -5.74 4.10
N ALA A 360 -11.89 -6.23 5.33
CA ALA A 360 -12.66 -7.36 5.82
C ALA A 360 -14.17 -7.10 5.80
N LEU A 361 -14.60 -5.91 6.23
CA LEU A 361 -16.01 -5.51 6.24
C LEU A 361 -16.54 -5.24 4.83
N SER A 362 -15.74 -4.69 3.92
CA SER A 362 -16.12 -4.51 2.52
C SER A 362 -16.27 -5.85 1.79
N ALA A 363 -15.38 -6.81 2.04
CA ALA A 363 -15.51 -8.17 1.52
C ALA A 363 -16.78 -8.86 2.06
N ARG A 364 -17.11 -8.69 3.35
CA ARG A 364 -18.38 -9.15 3.91
C ARG A 364 -19.57 -8.50 3.23
N TYR A 365 -19.53 -7.19 3.01
CA TYR A 365 -20.59 -6.46 2.31
C TYR A 365 -20.84 -7.02 0.89
N ILE A 366 -19.79 -7.37 0.16
CA ILE A 366 -19.90 -8.03 -1.15
C ILE A 366 -20.57 -9.39 -1.01
N ALA A 367 -20.15 -10.22 -0.05
CA ALA A 367 -20.71 -11.56 0.18
C ALA A 367 -22.20 -11.51 0.52
N GLU A 368 -22.61 -10.61 1.43
CA GLU A 368 -24.00 -10.45 1.88
C GLU A 368 -24.92 -9.83 0.80
N ASN A 369 -24.34 -9.12 -0.18
CA ASN A 369 -25.07 -8.49 -1.28
C ASN A 369 -24.77 -9.12 -2.65
N ALA A 370 -24.39 -10.40 -2.67
CA ALA A 370 -24.13 -11.14 -3.88
C ALA A 370 -25.27 -11.02 -4.89
N GLY A 371 -24.96 -10.66 -6.13
CA GLY A 371 -25.92 -10.47 -7.21
C GLY A 371 -26.82 -9.22 -7.12
N LYS A 372 -26.67 -8.38 -6.08
CA LYS A 372 -27.44 -7.13 -5.93
C LYS A 372 -26.61 -5.87 -6.23
N LEU A 373 -25.29 -5.97 -6.14
CA LEU A 373 -24.41 -4.84 -6.40
C LEU A 373 -24.29 -4.58 -7.90
N LYS A 374 -24.30 -3.31 -8.27
CA LYS A 374 -24.06 -2.91 -9.66
C LYS A 374 -22.58 -3.15 -10.01
N CYS A 375 -22.36 -3.63 -11.24
CA CYS A 375 -21.04 -3.66 -11.84
C CYS A 375 -20.44 -2.25 -11.90
N GLY A 376 -19.17 -2.11 -11.60
CA GLY A 376 -18.47 -0.82 -11.58
C GLY A 376 -17.73 -0.56 -10.28
N VAL A 377 -17.13 0.64 -10.17
CA VAL A 377 -16.37 1.08 -9.00
C VAL A 377 -17.29 1.67 -7.94
N LEU A 378 -17.39 1.03 -6.79
CA LEU A 378 -18.30 1.39 -5.69
C LEU A 378 -17.54 2.01 -4.52
N PRO A 379 -18.11 2.99 -3.81
CA PRO A 379 -17.56 3.45 -2.54
C PRO A 379 -17.72 2.40 -1.45
N VAL A 380 -16.90 2.48 -0.40
CA VAL A 380 -17.20 1.81 0.87
C VAL A 380 -18.49 2.40 1.44
N PRO A 381 -19.45 1.59 1.91
CA PRO A 381 -20.62 2.09 2.63
C PRO A 381 -20.21 2.93 3.86
N GLU A 382 -20.86 4.07 4.04
CA GLU A 382 -20.51 5.04 5.08
C GLU A 382 -20.63 4.47 6.50
N ASP A 383 -21.59 3.58 6.72
CA ASP A 383 -21.80 2.87 7.98
C ASP A 383 -20.62 1.94 8.33
N ILE A 384 -19.99 1.33 7.33
CA ILE A 384 -18.76 0.51 7.52
C ILE A 384 -17.61 1.41 7.98
N ASP A 385 -17.39 2.52 7.30
CA ASP A 385 -16.29 3.44 7.62
C ASP A 385 -16.47 4.02 9.04
N LYS A 386 -17.65 4.51 9.37
CA LYS A 386 -17.99 4.99 10.72
C LYS A 386 -17.85 3.91 11.79
N ALA A 387 -18.28 2.67 11.51
CA ALA A 387 -18.15 1.57 12.46
C ALA A 387 -16.69 1.26 12.79
N VAL A 388 -15.77 1.35 11.81
CA VAL A 388 -14.33 1.18 12.04
C VAL A 388 -13.80 2.30 12.92
N ALA A 389 -14.16 3.56 12.66
CA ALA A 389 -13.76 4.71 13.50
C ALA A 389 -14.21 4.53 14.96
N VAL A 390 -15.46 4.17 15.18
CA VAL A 390 -16.02 3.95 16.53
C VAL A 390 -15.29 2.82 17.24
N LYS A 391 -15.05 1.68 16.57
CA LYS A 391 -14.28 0.56 17.14
C LYS A 391 -12.85 0.96 17.48
N LYS A 392 -12.22 1.78 16.63
CA LYS A 392 -10.83 2.25 16.88
C LYS A 392 -10.77 3.18 18.08
N LEU A 393 -11.67 4.16 18.19
CA LEU A 393 -11.76 5.05 19.36
C LEU A 393 -12.00 4.26 20.64
N ALA A 394 -12.90 3.30 20.62
CA ALA A 394 -13.17 2.43 21.77
C ALA A 394 -11.93 1.61 22.17
N ALA A 395 -11.19 1.05 21.19
CA ALA A 395 -9.95 0.31 21.45
C ALA A 395 -8.83 1.20 22.04
N MET A 396 -8.84 2.50 21.74
CA MET A 396 -7.93 3.51 22.28
C MET A 396 -8.40 4.06 23.65
N GLY A 397 -9.58 3.68 24.13
CA GLY A 397 -10.18 4.23 25.36
C GLY A 397 -10.61 5.69 25.22
N VAL A 398 -10.89 6.15 23.99
CA VAL A 398 -11.30 7.53 23.68
C VAL A 398 -12.82 7.60 23.61
N SER A 399 -13.42 8.52 24.35
CA SER A 399 -14.84 8.87 24.27
C SER A 399 -15.02 10.19 23.56
N ILE A 400 -16.08 10.32 22.77
CA ILE A 400 -16.47 11.55 22.07
C ILE A 400 -17.85 12.01 22.50
N ASP A 401 -18.18 13.26 22.23
CA ASP A 401 -19.50 13.81 22.48
C ASP A 401 -20.55 13.15 21.59
N THR A 402 -21.81 13.14 22.08
CA THR A 402 -23.00 12.72 21.33
C THR A 402 -23.93 13.89 21.13
N LEU A 403 -24.49 14.01 19.93
CA LEU A 403 -25.46 15.06 19.63
C LEU A 403 -26.72 14.88 20.49
N SER A 404 -27.25 15.98 21.06
CA SER A 404 -28.63 15.97 21.59
C SER A 404 -29.64 15.80 20.44
N ARG A 405 -30.85 15.43 20.78
CA ARG A 405 -31.93 15.32 19.78
C ARG A 405 -32.11 16.63 19.00
N GLU A 406 -32.09 17.75 19.69
CA GLU A 406 -32.25 19.08 19.08
C GLU A 406 -31.10 19.43 18.15
N GLN A 407 -29.88 19.06 18.52
CA GLN A 407 -28.67 19.24 17.66
C GLN A 407 -28.76 18.34 16.41
N ALA A 408 -29.16 17.09 16.55
CA ALA A 408 -29.35 16.17 15.43
C ALA A 408 -30.44 16.66 14.45
N GLU A 409 -31.60 17.10 14.99
CA GLU A 409 -32.70 17.69 14.22
C GLU A 409 -32.25 18.97 13.47
N TYR A 410 -31.46 19.84 14.12
CA TYR A 410 -30.92 21.06 13.48
C TYR A 410 -29.92 20.75 12.34
N LEU A 411 -29.11 19.72 12.49
CA LEU A 411 -28.13 19.28 11.49
C LEU A 411 -28.75 18.40 10.41
N GLY A 412 -29.97 17.91 10.59
CA GLY A 412 -30.66 17.02 9.64
C GLY A 412 -30.06 15.60 9.60
N VAL A 413 -29.52 15.11 10.72
CA VAL A 413 -28.89 13.78 10.86
C VAL A 413 -29.58 12.96 11.96
#